data_9a816d222b6dc68b05ee556c0dceab06
#
_entry.id   9a816d222b6dc68b05ee556c0dceab06
#
_cell.length_a   1.000
_cell.length_b   1.000
_cell.length_c   1.000
_cell.angle_alpha   90.00
_cell.angle_beta   90.00
_cell.angle_gamma   90.00
#
_symmetry.space_group_name_H-M   'P 1'
#
loop_
_entity.id
_entity.type
_entity.pdbx_description
1 polymer ?
#
loop_
_entity_poly.entity_id
_entity_poly.type
_entity_poly.pdbx_seq_one_letter_code
_entity_poly.pdbx_strand_id
1 'polypeptide(L)'
;MKRSMASLRLLTSTLAMSLGPAPAWAQSAPAPAANPASGPAQGPVLSLELNAAQPSEKGCRLTFVVNNALSADLSKAAFEIALFNEVGVVDRLTVLDFKDLPAGKTKVTRFDLAGADCGKLSRVLINSATECASAGVEPAACMLGLKTSTKTAIAFGV
;
A
#
# COMPACT_ATOMS: atom_id res chain seq x y z
N MET A 1 18.22 -19.98 -59.39
CA MET A 1 17.89 -20.78 -60.63
C MET A 1 16.61 -21.56 -60.35
N LYS A 2 15.80 -21.57 -61.37
CA LYS A 2 14.54 -22.29 -61.63
C LYS A 2 13.25 -21.62 -61.12
N ARG A 3 12.66 -20.97 -62.08
CA ARG A 3 11.27 -20.58 -62.31
C ARG A 3 10.37 -21.83 -62.38
N SER A 4 9.13 -21.71 -61.98
CA SER A 4 8.06 -22.38 -62.72
C SER A 4 6.76 -21.60 -62.59
N MET A 5 6.22 -21.29 -63.72
CA MET A 5 4.98 -20.61 -64.03
C MET A 5 3.83 -21.65 -64.12
N ALA A 6 2.65 -21.09 -64.24
CA ALA A 6 1.38 -21.61 -64.75
C ALA A 6 0.41 -22.13 -63.69
N SER A 7 -0.89 -21.84 -63.70
CA SER A 7 -1.78 -21.52 -64.77
C SER A 7 -3.06 -20.85 -64.30
N LEU A 8 -3.49 -19.92 -65.10
CA LEU A 8 -4.78 -19.24 -65.18
C LEU A 8 -5.94 -20.27 -65.49
N ARG A 9 -7.02 -20.26 -64.72
CA ARG A 9 -8.33 -20.69 -65.17
C ARG A 9 -9.41 -19.72 -64.67
N LEU A 10 -9.94 -18.98 -65.65
CA LEU A 10 -11.24 -18.31 -65.58
C LEU A 10 -12.35 -19.40 -65.60
N LEU A 11 -13.31 -19.24 -64.72
CA LEU A 11 -14.65 -19.80 -64.91
C LEU A 11 -15.66 -18.78 -64.38
N THR A 12 -16.36 -18.21 -65.30
CA THR A 12 -17.56 -17.37 -65.13
C THR A 12 -18.74 -18.26 -64.71
N SER A 13 -19.50 -17.85 -63.70
CA SER A 13 -20.84 -18.36 -63.49
C SER A 13 -21.71 -17.38 -62.71
N THR A 14 -22.60 -16.78 -63.45
CA THR A 14 -23.94 -16.23 -63.20
C THR A 14 -24.52 -16.11 -61.81
N LEU A 15 -24.80 -14.90 -61.50
CA LEU A 15 -25.95 -14.20 -60.95
C LEU A 15 -27.13 -15.03 -60.42
N ALA A 16 -27.41 -14.99 -59.15
CA ALA A 16 -28.75 -15.16 -58.59
C ALA A 16 -28.91 -14.22 -57.40
N MET A 17 -29.68 -13.16 -57.58
CA MET A 17 -30.13 -12.22 -56.58
C MET A 17 -31.24 -12.86 -55.75
N SER A 18 -31.00 -13.20 -54.49
CA SER A 18 -32.05 -13.51 -53.53
C SER A 18 -32.08 -12.43 -52.47
N LEU A 19 -33.13 -11.58 -52.51
CA LEU A 19 -33.48 -10.68 -51.42
C LEU A 19 -33.97 -11.55 -50.24
N GLY A 20 -33.12 -11.75 -49.24
CA GLY A 20 -33.51 -12.27 -47.93
C GLY A 20 -33.74 -11.11 -46.94
N PRO A 21 -34.73 -11.21 -46.05
CA PRO A 21 -34.93 -10.18 -45.02
C PRO A 21 -33.73 -10.13 -44.05
N ALA A 22 -33.20 -8.92 -43.84
CA ALA A 22 -32.10 -8.70 -42.90
C ALA A 22 -32.56 -8.98 -41.48
N PRO A 23 -31.83 -9.78 -40.68
CA PRO A 23 -32.10 -9.87 -39.26
C PRO A 23 -31.74 -8.53 -38.58
N ALA A 24 -32.69 -7.91 -37.89
CA ALA A 24 -32.47 -6.78 -37.03
C ALA A 24 -31.57 -7.24 -35.86
N TRP A 25 -30.31 -6.86 -35.89
CA TRP A 25 -29.40 -7.05 -34.78
C TRP A 25 -29.79 -6.02 -33.72
N ALA A 26 -30.49 -6.47 -32.68
CA ALA A 26 -30.68 -5.70 -31.49
C ALA A 26 -29.30 -5.41 -30.88
N GLN A 27 -28.81 -4.18 -31.00
CA GLN A 27 -27.63 -3.71 -30.31
C GLN A 27 -28.02 -3.59 -28.83
N SER A 28 -27.63 -4.59 -28.03
CA SER A 28 -27.66 -4.46 -26.58
C SER A 28 -26.72 -3.33 -26.21
N ALA A 29 -27.26 -2.23 -25.67
CA ALA A 29 -26.49 -1.15 -25.12
C ALA A 29 -25.57 -1.72 -24.02
N PRO A 30 -24.28 -1.34 -23.96
CA PRO A 30 -23.43 -1.75 -22.85
C PRO A 30 -24.01 -1.24 -21.55
N ALA A 31 -24.24 -2.14 -20.60
CA ALA A 31 -24.63 -1.77 -19.24
C ALA A 31 -23.60 -0.79 -18.66
N PRO A 32 -24.01 0.25 -17.92
CA PRO A 32 -23.08 1.15 -17.25
C PRO A 32 -22.14 0.29 -16.40
N ALA A 33 -20.82 0.46 -16.62
CA ALA A 33 -19.81 -0.18 -15.79
C ALA A 33 -20.10 0.17 -14.33
N ALA A 34 -20.46 -0.83 -13.53
CA ALA A 34 -20.58 -0.66 -12.08
C ALA A 34 -19.23 -0.14 -11.59
N ASN A 35 -19.22 1.06 -11.03
CA ASN A 35 -18.08 1.55 -10.28
C ASN A 35 -17.68 0.48 -9.27
N PRO A 36 -16.39 0.14 -9.13
CA PRO A 36 -15.96 -0.76 -8.08
C PRO A 36 -16.46 -0.17 -6.77
N ALA A 37 -17.31 -0.91 -6.07
CA ALA A 37 -17.81 -0.54 -4.77
C ALA A 37 -16.61 -0.16 -3.91
N SER A 38 -16.53 1.10 -3.50
CA SER A 38 -15.59 1.55 -2.48
C SER A 38 -15.77 0.61 -1.30
N GLY A 39 -14.72 -0.12 -0.94
CA GLY A 39 -14.76 -1.00 0.22
C GLY A 39 -15.26 -0.23 1.45
N PRO A 40 -15.70 -0.92 2.51
CA PRO A 40 -16.29 -0.26 3.67
C PRO A 40 -15.43 0.92 4.09
N ALA A 41 -16.02 2.11 4.18
CA ALA A 41 -15.34 3.33 4.60
C ALA A 41 -14.71 3.02 5.97
N GLN A 42 -13.40 2.82 5.97
CA GLN A 42 -12.68 2.60 7.21
C GLN A 42 -12.74 3.91 7.97
N GLY A 43 -13.18 3.85 9.23
CA GLY A 43 -13.24 5.02 10.09
C GLY A 43 -11.89 5.75 10.17
N PRO A 44 -11.86 6.93 10.80
CA PRO A 44 -10.66 7.69 10.99
C PRO A 44 -9.61 6.85 11.73
N VAL A 45 -8.42 6.72 11.16
CA VAL A 45 -7.35 5.86 11.69
C VAL A 45 -6.00 6.56 11.67
N LEU A 46 -5.09 6.09 12.48
CA LEU A 46 -3.69 6.45 12.40
C LEU A 46 -3.00 5.59 11.33
N SER A 47 -2.10 6.16 10.54
CA SER A 47 -1.28 5.41 9.60
C SER A 47 0.20 5.71 9.77
N LEU A 48 1.03 4.67 9.72
CA LEU A 48 2.47 4.75 9.77
C LEU A 48 3.07 4.06 8.54
N GLU A 49 3.93 4.77 7.83
CA GLU A 49 4.72 4.23 6.74
C GLU A 49 6.20 4.23 7.11
N LEU A 50 6.86 3.07 7.05
CA LEU A 50 8.32 3.01 7.08
C LEU A 50 8.84 3.44 5.70
N ASN A 51 9.19 4.71 5.58
CA ASN A 51 9.53 5.34 4.30
C ASN A 51 10.98 5.08 3.89
N ALA A 52 11.93 5.08 4.85
CA ALA A 52 13.32 4.79 4.59
C ALA A 52 14.02 4.13 5.78
N ALA A 53 15.07 3.36 5.48
CA ALA A 53 16.04 2.83 6.43
C ALA A 53 17.43 3.09 5.85
N GLN A 54 18.26 3.85 6.54
CA GLN A 54 19.56 4.31 6.05
C GLN A 54 20.62 4.19 7.13
N PRO A 55 21.84 3.76 6.81
CA PRO A 55 22.96 3.84 7.74
C PRO A 55 23.16 5.25 8.29
N SER A 56 23.49 5.38 9.56
CA SER A 56 23.86 6.64 10.23
C SER A 56 25.10 6.43 11.10
N GLU A 57 25.69 7.52 11.57
CA GLU A 57 26.86 7.44 12.47
C GLU A 57 26.57 6.66 13.77
N LYS A 58 25.30 6.61 14.17
CA LYS A 58 24.86 5.89 15.39
C LYS A 58 24.43 4.46 15.15
N GLY A 59 24.16 4.10 13.89
CA GLY A 59 23.61 2.80 13.51
C GLY A 59 22.63 2.88 12.35
N CYS A 60 21.38 2.48 12.54
CA CYS A 60 20.34 2.53 11.50
C CYS A 60 19.35 3.67 11.76
N ARG A 61 19.18 4.56 10.80
CA ARG A 61 18.16 5.60 10.82
C ARG A 61 16.91 5.13 10.11
N LEU A 62 15.81 5.02 10.84
CA LEU A 62 14.49 4.79 10.29
C LEU A 62 13.76 6.12 10.10
N THR A 63 13.15 6.31 8.93
CA THR A 63 12.29 7.46 8.63
C THR A 63 10.86 6.97 8.49
N PHE A 64 9.96 7.58 9.25
CA PHE A 64 8.54 7.30 9.19
C PHE A 64 7.76 8.49 8.65
N VAL A 65 6.75 8.21 7.84
CA VAL A 65 5.69 9.13 7.48
C VAL A 65 4.45 8.72 8.27
N VAL A 66 3.94 9.62 9.08
CA VAL A 66 2.80 9.37 9.98
C VAL A 66 1.67 10.30 9.58
N ASN A 67 0.48 9.76 9.37
CA ASN A 67 -0.74 10.54 9.15
C ASN A 67 -1.74 10.26 10.28
N ASN A 68 -2.14 11.32 10.97
CA ASN A 68 -3.22 11.24 11.96
C ASN A 68 -4.54 11.60 11.28
N ALA A 69 -5.30 10.60 10.85
CA ALA A 69 -6.65 10.79 10.33
C ALA A 69 -7.73 10.66 11.42
N LEU A 70 -7.35 10.53 12.70
CA LEU A 70 -8.30 10.61 13.82
C LEU A 70 -8.93 12.01 13.88
N SER A 71 -10.08 12.11 14.53
CA SER A 71 -10.81 13.38 14.68
C SER A 71 -10.22 14.32 15.72
N ALA A 72 -9.15 13.91 16.42
CA ALA A 72 -8.55 14.67 17.50
C ALA A 72 -7.02 14.71 17.40
N ASP A 73 -6.44 15.80 17.92
CA ASP A 73 -4.99 15.94 18.06
C ASP A 73 -4.47 14.95 19.09
N LEU A 74 -3.40 14.23 18.75
CA LEU A 74 -2.64 13.48 19.73
C LEU A 74 -1.54 14.39 20.29
N SER A 75 -1.60 14.69 21.59
CA SER A 75 -0.56 15.45 22.28
C SER A 75 0.71 14.63 22.44
N LYS A 76 0.58 13.29 22.45
CA LYS A 76 1.70 12.35 22.47
C LYS A 76 1.29 11.01 21.86
N ALA A 77 2.15 10.47 20.99
CA ALA A 77 2.04 9.14 20.44
C ALA A 77 3.40 8.44 20.53
N ALA A 78 3.46 7.32 21.22
CA ALA A 78 4.68 6.52 21.32
C ALA A 78 4.35 5.03 21.17
N PHE A 79 5.21 4.31 20.46
CA PHE A 79 5.02 2.89 20.18
C PHE A 79 6.27 2.11 20.58
N GLU A 80 6.06 0.99 21.26
CA GLU A 80 7.06 -0.03 21.39
C GLU A 80 7.14 -0.82 20.09
N ILE A 81 8.35 -0.97 19.57
CA ILE A 81 8.61 -1.78 18.37
C ILE A 81 9.55 -2.93 18.72
N ALA A 82 9.37 -4.06 18.02
CA ALA A 82 10.30 -5.16 17.99
C ALA A 82 11.09 -5.11 16.69
N LEU A 83 12.41 -5.20 16.78
CA LEU A 83 13.34 -5.30 15.67
C LEU A 83 13.70 -6.77 15.47
N PHE A 84 13.61 -7.27 14.23
CA PHE A 84 13.98 -8.64 13.88
C PHE A 84 15.23 -8.62 13.01
N ASN A 85 16.15 -9.52 13.30
CA ASN A 85 17.34 -9.70 12.51
C ASN A 85 17.05 -10.46 11.20
N GLU A 86 18.06 -10.65 10.37
CA GLU A 86 17.96 -11.30 9.05
C GLU A 86 17.45 -12.75 9.09
N VAL A 87 17.62 -13.45 10.23
CA VAL A 87 17.10 -14.82 10.41
C VAL A 87 15.73 -14.85 11.10
N GLY A 88 15.08 -13.67 11.28
CA GLY A 88 13.73 -13.58 11.82
C GLY A 88 13.64 -13.68 13.35
N VAL A 89 14.75 -13.57 14.07
CA VAL A 89 14.79 -13.57 15.52
C VAL A 89 14.70 -12.13 16.03
N VAL A 90 13.96 -11.91 17.14
CA VAL A 90 13.89 -10.61 17.78
C VAL A 90 15.28 -10.21 18.31
N ASP A 91 15.80 -9.11 17.79
CA ASP A 91 17.07 -8.53 18.23
C ASP A 91 16.88 -7.69 19.50
N ARG A 92 15.87 -6.80 19.47
CA ARG A 92 15.54 -5.93 20.61
C ARG A 92 14.14 -5.34 20.53
N LEU A 93 13.68 -4.85 21.68
CA LEU A 93 12.53 -3.96 21.79
C LEU A 93 13.02 -2.52 22.05
N THR A 94 12.34 -1.54 21.51
CA THR A 94 12.62 -0.13 21.78
C THR A 94 11.35 0.71 21.60
N VAL A 95 11.32 1.89 22.21
CA VAL A 95 10.17 2.80 22.09
C VAL A 95 10.52 3.94 21.13
N LEU A 96 9.63 4.18 20.18
CA LEU A 96 9.69 5.32 19.27
C LEU A 96 8.64 6.35 19.68
N ASP A 97 9.10 7.52 20.11
CA ASP A 97 8.26 8.63 20.53
C ASP A 97 8.06 9.62 19.38
N PHE A 98 6.90 9.57 18.74
CA PHE A 98 6.51 10.42 17.60
C PHE A 98 6.11 11.84 18.04
N LYS A 99 6.03 12.10 19.36
CA LYS A 99 5.60 13.36 19.95
C LYS A 99 4.14 13.67 19.60
N ASP A 100 3.84 14.94 19.40
CA ASP A 100 2.52 15.41 18.97
C ASP A 100 2.20 15.01 17.54
N LEU A 101 0.96 14.62 17.29
CA LEU A 101 0.44 14.32 15.96
C LEU A 101 -0.92 15.05 15.80
N PRO A 102 -0.93 16.25 15.22
CA PRO A 102 -2.17 17.00 15.01
C PRO A 102 -3.13 16.29 14.04
N ALA A 103 -4.43 16.42 14.27
CA ALA A 103 -5.47 15.82 13.45
C ALA A 103 -5.40 16.30 11.99
N GLY A 104 -5.60 15.38 11.05
CA GLY A 104 -5.56 15.65 9.63
C GLY A 104 -4.17 16.00 9.07
N LYS A 105 -3.10 15.88 9.88
CA LYS A 105 -1.73 16.22 9.46
C LYS A 105 -0.90 14.98 9.16
N THR A 106 0.03 15.17 8.21
CA THR A 106 1.10 14.23 7.93
C THR A 106 2.40 14.79 8.49
N LYS A 107 3.14 13.96 9.22
CA LYS A 107 4.42 14.31 9.86
C LYS A 107 5.50 13.31 9.44
N VAL A 108 6.71 13.79 9.22
CA VAL A 108 7.87 12.94 8.98
C VAL A 108 8.74 12.95 10.23
N THR A 109 9.03 11.77 10.76
CA THR A 109 9.85 11.59 11.95
C THR A 109 10.99 10.62 11.68
N ARG A 110 12.16 10.89 12.25
CA ARG A 110 13.35 10.06 12.11
C ARG A 110 13.83 9.57 13.47
N PHE A 111 14.26 8.31 13.50
CA PHE A 111 14.81 7.67 14.69
C PHE A 111 16.15 7.03 14.37
N ASP A 112 17.18 7.38 15.11
CA ASP A 112 18.49 6.71 15.02
C ASP A 112 18.50 5.54 16.02
N LEU A 113 18.51 4.34 15.50
CA LEU A 113 18.60 3.12 16.30
C LEU A 113 20.07 2.80 16.55
N ALA A 114 20.56 3.22 17.72
CA ALA A 114 21.96 3.05 18.06
C ALA A 114 22.39 1.56 18.04
N GLY A 115 23.49 1.29 17.35
CA GLY A 115 24.06 -0.05 17.22
C GLY A 115 23.27 -1.04 16.35
N ALA A 116 22.17 -0.61 15.72
CA ALA A 116 21.46 -1.43 14.74
C ALA A 116 22.12 -1.30 13.37
N ASP A 117 22.17 -2.39 12.61
CA ASP A 117 22.60 -2.40 11.21
C ASP A 117 21.37 -2.51 10.32
N CYS A 118 21.11 -1.47 9.49
CA CYS A 118 19.96 -1.48 8.58
C CYS A 118 19.94 -2.69 7.65
N GLY A 119 21.12 -3.16 7.19
CA GLY A 119 21.24 -4.31 6.30
C GLY A 119 20.88 -5.63 6.96
N LYS A 120 20.87 -5.68 8.29
CA LYS A 120 20.52 -6.87 9.06
C LYS A 120 19.12 -6.86 9.65
N LEU A 121 18.35 -5.79 9.38
CA LEU A 121 16.95 -5.73 9.79
C LEU A 121 16.05 -6.36 8.74
N SER A 122 15.36 -7.45 9.09
CA SER A 122 14.36 -8.07 8.21
C SER A 122 12.95 -7.53 8.45
N ARG A 123 12.64 -7.16 9.70
CA ARG A 123 11.29 -6.71 10.09
C ARG A 123 11.33 -5.71 11.24
N VAL A 124 10.40 -4.76 11.19
CA VAL A 124 10.02 -3.87 12.30
C VAL A 124 8.55 -4.14 12.60
N LEU A 125 8.24 -4.58 13.81
CA LEU A 125 6.87 -4.86 14.27
C LEU A 125 6.47 -3.81 15.29
N ILE A 126 5.29 -3.21 15.14
CA ILE A 126 4.67 -2.39 16.20
C ILE A 126 4.04 -3.35 17.20
N ASN A 127 4.65 -3.45 18.38
CA ASN A 127 4.22 -4.35 19.43
C ASN A 127 3.02 -3.80 20.20
N SER A 128 3.11 -2.51 20.59
CA SER A 128 2.04 -1.82 21.32
C SER A 128 2.18 -0.30 21.24
N ALA A 129 1.10 0.43 21.48
CA ALA A 129 1.17 1.84 21.81
C ALA A 129 1.50 1.98 23.30
N THR A 130 2.65 2.57 23.63
CA THR A 130 3.02 2.88 25.02
C THR A 130 2.40 4.18 25.49
N GLU A 131 2.15 5.10 24.55
CA GLU A 131 1.42 6.34 24.82
C GLU A 131 0.53 6.70 23.61
N CYS A 132 -0.70 7.08 23.90
CA CYS A 132 -1.69 7.59 22.97
C CYS A 132 -2.53 8.61 23.71
N ALA A 133 -2.00 9.83 23.84
CA ALA A 133 -2.58 10.87 24.70
C ALA A 133 -3.31 11.91 23.86
N SER A 134 -4.60 12.08 24.15
CA SER A 134 -5.46 13.14 23.61
C SER A 134 -6.68 13.36 24.50
N ALA A 135 -7.22 14.57 24.49
CA ALA A 135 -8.52 14.84 25.11
C ALA A 135 -9.64 14.14 24.31
N GLY A 136 -10.36 13.24 24.98
CA GLY A 136 -11.50 12.55 24.36
C GLY A 136 -11.14 11.39 23.41
N VAL A 137 -9.89 10.94 23.41
CA VAL A 137 -9.46 9.76 22.67
C VAL A 137 -9.09 8.67 23.66
N GLU A 138 -9.65 7.47 23.45
CA GLU A 138 -9.31 6.29 24.25
C GLU A 138 -7.84 5.88 23.99
N PRO A 139 -7.08 5.44 25.02
CA PRO A 139 -5.69 5.03 24.86
C PRO A 139 -5.46 3.97 23.77
N ALA A 140 -6.45 3.11 23.53
CA ALA A 140 -6.38 2.07 22.50
C ALA A 140 -6.51 2.62 21.07
N ALA A 141 -6.95 3.87 20.88
CA ALA A 141 -7.26 4.44 19.56
C ALA A 141 -6.06 4.45 18.60
N CYS A 142 -4.83 4.58 19.12
CA CYS A 142 -3.62 4.55 18.30
C CYS A 142 -3.35 3.16 17.68
N MET A 143 -3.87 2.09 18.26
CA MET A 143 -3.73 0.72 17.75
C MET A 143 -4.99 0.25 16.99
N LEU A 144 -6.16 0.81 17.31
CA LEU A 144 -7.40 0.46 16.65
C LEU A 144 -7.38 0.86 15.18
N GLY A 145 -7.37 -0.15 14.30
CA GLY A 145 -7.35 0.08 12.86
C GLY A 145 -6.07 0.72 12.34
N LEU A 146 -4.97 0.71 13.13
CA LEU A 146 -3.67 1.21 12.71
C LEU A 146 -3.27 0.64 11.36
N LYS A 147 -2.98 1.51 10.40
CA LYS A 147 -2.51 1.12 9.07
C LYS A 147 -1.01 1.26 8.98
N THR A 148 -0.39 0.22 8.50
CA THR A 148 1.06 0.18 8.29
C THR A 148 1.38 -0.07 6.83
N SER A 149 2.46 0.54 6.34
CA SER A 149 3.02 0.30 5.02
C SER A 149 4.53 0.52 5.04
N THR A 150 5.23 0.01 4.03
CA THR A 150 6.67 0.24 3.88
C THR A 150 7.06 0.56 2.45
N LYS A 151 8.09 1.39 2.28
CA LYS A 151 8.79 1.68 1.02
C LYS A 151 10.19 1.07 1.00
N THR A 152 10.53 0.27 2.02
CA THR A 152 11.84 -0.37 2.17
C THR A 152 11.71 -1.88 1.94
N ALA A 153 12.86 -2.57 1.91
CA ALA A 153 12.88 -4.03 1.90
C ALA A 153 12.56 -4.63 3.28
N ILE A 154 12.53 -3.81 4.35
CA ILE A 154 12.22 -4.25 5.71
C ILE A 154 10.71 -4.41 5.83
N ALA A 155 10.23 -5.58 6.25
CA ALA A 155 8.82 -5.78 6.54
C ALA A 155 8.38 -4.87 7.71
N PHE A 156 7.20 -4.24 7.60
CA PHE A 156 6.68 -3.36 8.63
C PHE A 156 5.20 -3.61 8.87
N GLY A 157 4.79 -3.75 10.13
CA GLY A 157 3.42 -4.07 10.49
C GLY A 157 3.14 -4.10 11.98
N VAL A 158 1.95 -4.53 12.33
CA VAL A 158 1.49 -4.87 13.68
C VAL A 158 1.43 -6.37 13.83
#